data_66ef61d8c06635d73b04864955863060
#
_entry.id   66ef61d8c06635d73b04864955863060
#
_cell.length_a   1.000
_cell.length_b   1.000
_cell.length_c   1.000
_cell.angle_alpha   90.00
_cell.angle_beta   90.00
_cell.angle_gamma   90.00
#
_symmetry.space_group_name_H-M   'P 1'
#
loop_
_entity.id
_entity.type
_entity.pdbx_description
1 polymer ?
#
loop_
_entity_poly.entity_id
_entity_poly.type
_entity_poly.pdbx_seq_one_letter_code
_entity_poly.pdbx_strand_id
1 'polypeptide(L)'
;GMIADLIDLGPEPAYLGMSINWRVFGTSNRRAFEDRPVHRQFLYACAKDETKSRFIKSIYRMAKYFGGIGEHTPRRFGFEKAGKVWGEPGMIWVNSAGHKVARWAPRDRYMTVMPLGGVTHEVAQINHYQLRSEESFSLKKGTLSPVGLENRYREVYFEAANAGQEVDTSAFRYSARFDALYAAAMTLPDVARLHALCCADHVKAIVEKAGGRAEDDPRY
;
A
#
# COMPACT_ATOMS: atom_id res chain seq x y z
N GLY A 1 13.36 5.37 11.27
CA GLY A 1 13.98 4.37 10.40
C GLY A 1 13.82 4.73 8.94
N MET A 2 14.84 4.41 8.19
CA MET A 2 14.85 4.55 6.73
C MET A 2 14.53 3.20 6.10
N ILE A 3 14.06 3.16 4.85
CA ILE A 3 13.93 1.90 4.10
C ILE A 3 15.27 1.15 4.08
N ALA A 4 16.38 1.89 4.01
CA ALA A 4 17.72 1.33 4.08
C ALA A 4 17.99 0.53 5.36
N ASP A 5 17.34 0.88 6.47
CA ASP A 5 17.50 0.15 7.74
C ASP A 5 16.79 -1.23 7.72
N LEU A 6 15.85 -1.42 6.79
CA LEU A 6 15.15 -2.69 6.58
C LEU A 6 15.88 -3.63 5.61
N ILE A 7 16.77 -3.07 4.80
CA ILE A 7 17.41 -3.79 3.70
C ILE A 7 18.88 -4.02 4.07
N ASP A 8 19.27 -5.28 4.17
CA ASP A 8 20.69 -5.60 4.20
C ASP A 8 21.32 -5.23 2.86
N LEU A 9 22.07 -4.15 2.84
CA LEU A 9 22.78 -3.63 1.67
C LEU A 9 24.20 -4.17 1.53
N GLY A 10 24.62 -5.08 2.40
CA GLY A 10 25.94 -5.70 2.35
C GLY A 10 26.21 -6.42 1.02
N PRO A 11 27.49 -6.72 0.71
CA PRO A 11 27.87 -7.40 -0.53
C PRO A 11 27.31 -8.85 -0.58
N GLU A 12 27.14 -9.47 0.57
CA GLU A 12 26.53 -10.81 0.72
C GLU A 12 25.28 -10.71 1.59
N PRO A 13 24.10 -10.45 0.99
CA PRO A 13 22.86 -10.29 1.73
C PRO A 13 22.43 -11.62 2.38
N ALA A 14 21.92 -11.55 3.60
CA ALA A 14 21.37 -12.70 4.28
C ALA A 14 20.11 -13.28 3.61
N TYR A 15 19.42 -12.48 2.78
CA TYR A 15 18.19 -12.86 2.07
C TYR A 15 18.08 -12.23 0.68
N LEU A 16 17.33 -12.87 -0.20
CA LEU A 16 17.07 -12.40 -1.58
C LEU A 16 16.01 -11.32 -1.63
N GLY A 17 14.98 -11.42 -0.81
CA GLY A 17 13.90 -10.47 -0.77
C GLY A 17 13.09 -10.55 0.52
N MET A 18 12.35 -9.48 0.77
CA MET A 18 11.53 -9.26 1.94
C MET A 18 10.11 -8.89 1.50
N SER A 19 9.12 -9.48 2.15
CA SER A 19 7.72 -9.07 2.02
C SER A 19 7.27 -8.27 3.23
N ILE A 20 6.56 -7.17 2.95
CA ILE A 20 5.98 -6.28 3.96
C ILE A 20 4.46 -6.38 3.86
N ASN A 21 3.80 -6.67 4.96
CA ASN A 21 2.36 -6.80 5.02
C ASN A 21 1.64 -5.45 4.90
N TRP A 22 0.46 -5.49 4.29
CA TRP A 22 -0.45 -4.36 4.30
C TRP A 22 -1.09 -4.17 5.67
N ARG A 23 -1.37 -2.93 5.99
CA ARG A 23 -2.29 -2.50 7.02
C ARG A 23 -3.40 -1.75 6.30
N VAL A 24 -4.57 -2.36 6.17
CA VAL A 24 -5.67 -1.81 5.38
C VAL A 24 -6.52 -0.89 6.24
N PHE A 25 -6.65 0.35 5.79
CA PHE A 25 -7.44 1.39 6.47
C PHE A 25 -8.78 1.58 5.77
N GLY A 26 -9.86 1.65 6.56
CA GLY A 26 -11.19 1.99 6.13
C GLY A 26 -11.39 3.51 5.99
N THR A 27 -12.65 3.93 5.92
CA THR A 27 -13.03 5.36 5.83
C THR A 27 -12.87 6.11 7.14
N SER A 28 -12.69 5.42 8.26
CA SER A 28 -12.71 6.01 9.61
C SER A 28 -13.94 6.89 9.86
N ASN A 29 -15.10 6.46 9.33
CA ASN A 29 -16.39 7.16 9.38
C ASN A 29 -16.40 8.53 8.69
N ARG A 30 -15.42 8.80 7.81
CA ARG A 30 -15.39 10.05 7.04
C ARG A 30 -16.20 9.91 5.76
N ARG A 31 -17.25 10.73 5.68
CA ARG A 31 -18.11 10.80 4.50
C ARG A 31 -17.54 11.73 3.45
N ALA A 32 -17.26 12.97 3.84
CA ALA A 32 -16.79 14.00 2.94
C ALA A 32 -15.28 13.91 2.66
N PHE A 33 -14.88 14.33 1.47
CA PHE A 33 -13.49 14.62 1.14
C PHE A 33 -13.02 15.86 1.89
N GLU A 34 -11.85 15.79 2.48
CA GLU A 34 -11.12 16.90 3.07
C GLU A 34 -9.70 16.93 2.51
N ASP A 35 -9.20 18.13 2.22
CA ASP A 35 -7.79 18.33 1.85
C ASP A 35 -6.89 18.26 3.08
N ARG A 36 -6.56 17.04 3.49
CA ARG A 36 -5.67 16.73 4.64
C ARG A 36 -4.88 15.47 4.36
N PRO A 37 -3.68 15.32 4.95
CA PRO A 37 -2.89 14.09 4.82
C PRO A 37 -3.66 12.85 5.24
N VAL A 38 -3.68 11.83 4.37
CA VAL A 38 -4.49 10.60 4.55
C VAL A 38 -4.19 9.87 5.86
N HIS A 39 -2.91 9.84 6.29
CA HIS A 39 -2.49 9.18 7.54
C HIS A 39 -3.00 9.89 8.81
N ARG A 40 -3.53 11.12 8.69
CA ARG A 40 -4.14 11.88 9.79
C ARG A 40 -5.66 11.81 9.80
N GLN A 41 -6.24 11.33 8.73
CA GLN A 41 -7.68 11.24 8.57
C GLN A 41 -8.19 9.82 8.81
N PHE A 42 -7.51 8.82 8.25
CA PHE A 42 -7.97 7.44 8.23
C PHE A 42 -7.15 6.63 9.23
N LEU A 43 -7.71 6.43 10.41
CA LEU A 43 -7.01 5.83 11.55
C LEU A 43 -7.54 4.43 11.90
N TYR A 44 -8.73 4.05 11.41
CA TYR A 44 -9.30 2.74 11.66
C TYR A 44 -8.85 1.74 10.61
N ALA A 45 -8.16 0.71 11.05
CA ALA A 45 -7.60 -0.34 10.22
C ALA A 45 -8.24 -1.71 10.51
N CYS A 46 -8.22 -2.60 9.53
CA CYS A 46 -8.57 -4.00 9.74
C CYS A 46 -7.61 -4.63 10.75
N ALA A 47 -8.06 -5.67 11.47
CA ALA A 47 -7.18 -6.42 12.36
C ALA A 47 -5.96 -6.97 11.62
N LYS A 48 -4.85 -7.13 12.34
CA LYS A 48 -3.56 -7.52 11.74
C LYS A 48 -3.57 -8.91 11.12
N ASP A 49 -4.37 -9.81 11.66
CA ASP A 49 -4.53 -11.22 11.23
C ASP A 49 -5.62 -11.41 10.16
N GLU A 50 -6.41 -10.38 9.88
CA GLU A 50 -7.41 -10.46 8.83
C GLU A 50 -6.80 -10.67 7.44
N THR A 51 -7.54 -11.36 6.56
CA THR A 51 -7.10 -11.73 5.21
C THR A 51 -6.56 -10.54 4.41
N LYS A 52 -7.16 -9.37 4.55
CA LYS A 52 -6.73 -8.15 3.85
C LYS A 52 -5.39 -7.62 4.35
N SER A 53 -5.12 -7.71 5.66
CA SER A 53 -3.86 -7.34 6.26
C SER A 53 -2.72 -8.31 5.92
N ARG A 54 -3.05 -9.48 5.35
CA ARG A 54 -2.08 -10.48 4.88
C ARG A 54 -1.52 -10.19 3.48
N PHE A 55 -2.13 -9.31 2.69
CA PHE A 55 -1.54 -8.88 1.43
C PHE A 55 -0.18 -8.25 1.64
N ILE A 56 0.68 -8.33 0.64
CA ILE A 56 2.08 -7.91 0.73
C ILE A 56 2.49 -7.02 -0.43
N LYS A 57 3.54 -6.27 -0.22
CA LYS A 57 4.47 -5.79 -1.25
C LYS A 57 5.87 -6.24 -0.89
N SER A 58 6.74 -6.31 -1.88
CA SER A 58 8.06 -6.89 -1.66
C SER A 58 9.18 -5.97 -2.12
N ILE A 59 10.26 -6.01 -1.37
CA ILE A 59 11.56 -5.43 -1.72
C ILE A 59 12.48 -6.61 -2.02
N TYR A 60 13.19 -6.60 -3.13
CA TYR A 60 14.08 -7.71 -3.49
C TYR A 60 15.28 -7.24 -4.30
N ARG A 61 16.34 -8.03 -4.20
CA ARG A 61 17.57 -7.80 -4.94
C ARG A 61 17.54 -8.52 -6.27
N MET A 62 18.27 -7.96 -7.22
CA MET A 62 18.76 -8.59 -8.43
C MET A 62 17.69 -9.16 -9.36
N ALA A 63 17.20 -8.33 -10.22
CA ALA A 63 16.30 -8.70 -11.32
C ALA A 63 16.78 -9.90 -12.16
N LYS A 64 18.09 -10.18 -12.19
CA LYS A 64 18.66 -11.30 -12.99
C LYS A 64 18.19 -12.70 -12.58
N TYR A 65 17.69 -12.85 -11.35
CA TYR A 65 17.15 -14.14 -10.89
C TYR A 65 15.66 -14.30 -11.20
N PHE A 66 15.03 -13.27 -11.73
CA PHE A 66 13.61 -13.23 -12.00
C PHE A 66 13.36 -12.94 -13.48
N GLY A 67 12.41 -13.65 -14.08
CA GLY A 67 11.97 -13.42 -15.46
C GLY A 67 10.88 -12.36 -15.59
N GLY A 68 10.44 -11.74 -14.49
CA GLY A 68 9.43 -10.71 -14.50
C GLY A 68 9.17 -10.08 -13.15
N ILE A 69 8.61 -8.87 -13.18
CA ILE A 69 8.16 -8.12 -12.01
C ILE A 69 6.67 -8.35 -11.84
N GLY A 70 6.25 -8.76 -10.66
CA GLY A 70 4.85 -8.85 -10.28
C GLY A 70 4.43 -7.71 -9.35
N GLU A 71 3.14 -7.53 -9.17
CA GLU A 71 2.58 -6.45 -8.33
C GLU A 71 2.88 -6.63 -6.85
N HIS A 72 3.09 -7.87 -6.42
CA HIS A 72 3.31 -8.24 -5.02
C HIS A 72 4.67 -8.90 -4.79
N THR A 73 5.02 -9.85 -5.65
CA THR A 73 6.31 -10.56 -5.64
C THR A 73 6.84 -10.70 -7.06
N PRO A 74 8.14 -10.87 -7.25
CA PRO A 74 8.69 -11.18 -8.56
C PRO A 74 8.18 -12.53 -9.09
N ARG A 75 8.33 -12.75 -10.39
CA ARG A 75 7.85 -13.94 -11.10
C ARG A 75 8.98 -14.64 -11.83
N ARG A 76 8.78 -15.92 -12.17
CA ARG A 76 9.67 -16.73 -13.02
C ARG A 76 11.10 -16.77 -12.47
N PHE A 77 11.29 -17.56 -11.42
CA PHE A 77 12.60 -17.74 -10.82
C PHE A 77 13.50 -18.60 -11.69
N GLY A 78 14.71 -18.13 -11.94
CA GLY A 78 15.73 -18.82 -12.75
C GLY A 78 16.99 -19.21 -11.94
N PHE A 79 16.83 -19.59 -10.69
CA PHE A 79 17.96 -19.89 -9.78
C PHE A 79 18.87 -21.01 -10.29
N GLU A 80 18.29 -22.08 -10.81
CA GLU A 80 19.05 -23.22 -11.34
C GLU A 80 19.98 -22.80 -12.47
N LYS A 81 19.51 -21.91 -13.36
CA LYS A 81 20.33 -21.33 -14.43
C LYS A 81 21.48 -20.46 -13.91
N ALA A 82 21.34 -19.93 -12.70
CA ALA A 82 22.37 -19.11 -12.05
C ALA A 82 23.28 -19.92 -11.12
N GLY A 83 23.13 -21.24 -11.04
CA GLY A 83 23.88 -22.11 -10.15
C GLY A 83 23.59 -21.83 -8.66
N LYS A 84 22.39 -21.35 -8.33
CA LYS A 84 21.98 -21.04 -6.98
C LYS A 84 20.91 -22.00 -6.48
N VAL A 85 20.97 -22.33 -5.21
CA VAL A 85 20.03 -23.25 -4.55
C VAL A 85 19.15 -22.47 -3.58
N TRP A 86 17.83 -22.69 -3.67
CA TRP A 86 16.90 -22.08 -2.73
C TRP A 86 17.10 -22.63 -1.31
N GLY A 87 17.16 -21.72 -0.34
CA GLY A 87 17.37 -22.03 1.06
C GLY A 87 18.79 -21.78 1.56
N GLU A 88 19.77 -21.63 0.66
CA GLU A 88 21.10 -21.18 0.99
C GLU A 88 21.14 -19.73 1.48
N PRO A 89 22.19 -19.31 2.21
CA PRO A 89 22.38 -17.90 2.56
C PRO A 89 22.27 -16.99 1.35
N GLY A 90 21.54 -15.90 1.50
CA GLY A 90 21.23 -14.98 0.40
C GLY A 90 20.15 -15.43 -0.58
N MET A 91 19.71 -16.69 -0.50
CA MET A 91 18.70 -17.29 -1.38
C MET A 91 17.43 -17.69 -0.62
N ILE A 92 17.08 -16.93 0.41
CA ILE A 92 15.86 -17.10 1.19
C ILE A 92 14.97 -15.86 1.05
N TRP A 93 13.69 -16.03 1.39
CA TRP A 93 12.74 -14.93 1.47
C TRP A 93 12.29 -14.73 2.91
N VAL A 94 12.19 -13.48 3.33
CA VAL A 94 11.84 -13.12 4.71
C VAL A 94 10.61 -12.21 4.78
N ASN A 95 9.97 -12.15 5.94
CA ASN A 95 9.02 -11.10 6.27
C ASN A 95 9.74 -9.85 6.79
N SER A 96 9.00 -8.77 7.11
CA SER A 96 9.60 -7.51 7.57
C SER A 96 10.31 -7.58 8.93
N ALA A 97 10.11 -8.65 9.70
CA ALA A 97 10.86 -8.92 10.93
C ALA A 97 12.11 -9.79 10.71
N GLY A 98 12.44 -10.14 9.43
CA GLY A 98 13.58 -10.96 9.10
C GLY A 98 13.35 -12.49 9.23
N HIS A 99 12.13 -12.92 9.57
CA HIS A 99 11.83 -14.34 9.68
C HIS A 99 11.61 -14.97 8.32
N LYS A 100 12.17 -16.17 8.11
CA LYS A 100 12.04 -16.93 6.85
C LYS A 100 10.57 -17.27 6.57
N VAL A 101 10.14 -17.00 5.35
CA VAL A 101 8.80 -17.37 4.85
C VAL A 101 8.87 -18.77 4.27
N ALA A 102 8.59 -19.79 5.09
CA ALA A 102 8.84 -21.19 4.78
C ALA A 102 8.05 -21.73 3.56
N ARG A 103 6.89 -21.19 3.27
CA ARG A 103 6.03 -21.62 2.16
C ARG A 103 6.28 -20.89 0.85
N TRP A 104 7.20 -19.95 0.84
CA TRP A 104 7.56 -19.26 -0.40
C TRP A 104 8.54 -20.15 -1.16
N ALA A 105 8.03 -20.94 -2.08
CA ALA A 105 8.84 -21.79 -2.96
C ALA A 105 8.94 -21.11 -4.34
N PRO A 106 10.12 -21.12 -4.97
CA PRO A 106 10.40 -20.40 -6.21
C PRO A 106 9.79 -21.04 -7.48
N ARG A 107 8.85 -21.95 -7.35
CA ARG A 107 8.17 -22.56 -8.52
C ARG A 107 7.04 -21.69 -9.02
N ASP A 108 7.34 -20.66 -9.80
CA ASP A 108 6.39 -19.83 -10.57
C ASP A 108 5.15 -19.34 -9.79
N ARG A 109 5.12 -19.52 -8.47
CA ARG A 109 4.00 -19.13 -7.64
C ARG A 109 4.16 -17.69 -7.20
N TYR A 110 3.43 -16.87 -7.90
CA TYR A 110 3.18 -15.51 -7.50
C TYR A 110 2.47 -15.49 -6.14
N MET A 111 3.13 -14.95 -5.12
CA MET A 111 2.53 -14.80 -3.80
C MET A 111 1.95 -13.40 -3.65
N THR A 112 0.67 -13.32 -3.33
CA THR A 112 -0.04 -12.07 -3.07
C THR A 112 -0.36 -11.90 -1.59
N VAL A 113 -0.51 -13.02 -0.89
CA VAL A 113 -0.98 -13.10 0.49
C VAL A 113 0.00 -13.91 1.31
N MET A 114 0.48 -13.35 2.42
CA MET A 114 1.37 -14.02 3.36
C MET A 114 0.63 -15.17 4.08
N PRO A 115 1.26 -16.36 4.25
CA PRO A 115 0.76 -17.36 5.17
C PRO A 115 0.64 -16.80 6.59
N LEU A 116 -0.35 -17.25 7.36
CA LEU A 116 -0.61 -16.70 8.72
C LEU A 116 0.63 -16.65 9.60
N GLY A 117 1.41 -17.74 9.66
CA GLY A 117 2.64 -17.77 10.46
C GLY A 117 3.77 -16.85 9.98
N GLY A 118 3.62 -16.20 8.82
CA GLY A 118 4.59 -15.22 8.31
C GLY A 118 4.13 -13.76 8.44
N VAL A 119 2.89 -13.53 8.85
CA VAL A 119 2.34 -12.16 8.98
C VAL A 119 2.99 -11.44 10.15
N THR A 120 3.48 -10.23 9.89
CA THR A 120 4.01 -9.35 10.93
C THR A 120 3.87 -7.88 10.55
N HIS A 121 3.63 -7.04 11.55
CA HIS A 121 3.56 -5.58 11.43
C HIS A 121 4.49 -4.91 12.46
N GLU A 122 5.38 -5.67 13.10
CA GLU A 122 6.22 -5.19 14.21
C GLU A 122 7.28 -4.20 13.75
N VAL A 123 7.99 -4.53 12.67
CA VAL A 123 9.11 -3.72 12.18
C VAL A 123 8.66 -2.76 11.09
N ALA A 124 7.87 -3.26 10.14
CA ALA A 124 7.36 -2.45 9.04
C ALA A 124 5.98 -2.93 8.59
N GLN A 125 5.17 -1.99 8.11
CA GLN A 125 3.88 -2.23 7.46
C GLN A 125 3.68 -1.24 6.31
N ILE A 126 2.83 -1.60 5.36
CA ILE A 126 2.40 -0.71 4.29
C ILE A 126 0.98 -0.26 4.58
N ASN A 127 0.81 1.01 4.95
CA ASN A 127 -0.50 1.59 5.15
C ASN A 127 -1.24 1.71 3.81
N HIS A 128 -2.33 0.97 3.66
CA HIS A 128 -3.09 0.89 2.42
C HIS A 128 -4.45 1.58 2.56
N TYR A 129 -4.54 2.82 2.07
CA TYR A 129 -5.74 3.69 2.12
C TYR A 129 -6.58 3.53 0.85
N GLN A 130 -7.19 2.37 0.65
CA GLN A 130 -7.86 2.04 -0.62
C GLN A 130 -9.23 2.70 -0.80
N LEU A 131 -9.92 3.03 0.30
CA LEU A 131 -11.24 3.68 0.26
C LEU A 131 -11.14 5.20 0.32
N ARG A 132 -10.40 5.72 1.29
CA ARG A 132 -10.43 7.11 1.73
C ARG A 132 -11.83 7.48 2.25
N SER A 133 -12.35 8.70 1.98
CA SER A 133 -13.73 9.05 2.32
C SER A 133 -14.75 8.32 1.43
N GLU A 134 -16.02 8.27 1.88
CA GLU A 134 -17.11 7.70 1.08
C GLU A 134 -17.29 8.42 -0.24
N GLU A 135 -17.21 9.76 -0.25
CA GLU A 135 -17.24 10.56 -1.47
C GLU A 135 -16.10 10.19 -2.44
N SER A 136 -14.87 10.09 -1.94
CA SER A 136 -13.73 9.67 -2.78
C SER A 136 -13.89 8.25 -3.32
N PHE A 137 -14.46 7.34 -2.54
CA PHE A 137 -14.77 5.99 -3.02
C PHE A 137 -15.88 5.99 -4.06
N SER A 138 -16.86 6.89 -3.95
CA SER A 138 -17.94 7.00 -4.92
C SER A 138 -17.41 7.15 -6.35
N LEU A 139 -16.30 7.87 -6.55
CA LEU A 139 -15.68 8.04 -7.86
C LEU A 139 -15.16 6.72 -8.47
N LYS A 140 -14.77 5.76 -7.64
CA LYS A 140 -14.36 4.41 -8.09
C LYS A 140 -15.55 3.50 -8.37
N LYS A 141 -16.68 3.73 -7.73
CA LYS A 141 -17.88 2.90 -7.86
C LYS A 141 -18.36 2.91 -9.33
N GLY A 142 -18.45 1.70 -9.91
CA GLY A 142 -18.82 1.53 -11.32
C GLY A 142 -17.66 1.61 -12.31
N THR A 143 -16.43 1.86 -11.87
CA THR A 143 -15.26 1.83 -12.76
C THR A 143 -14.63 0.44 -12.80
N LEU A 144 -13.93 0.14 -13.89
CA LEU A 144 -13.20 -1.12 -14.03
C LEU A 144 -11.92 -1.12 -13.20
N SER A 145 -11.59 -2.26 -12.64
CA SER A 145 -10.31 -2.46 -12.00
C SER A 145 -9.17 -2.43 -13.03
N PRO A 146 -8.09 -1.69 -12.80
CA PRO A 146 -6.96 -1.66 -13.75
C PRO A 146 -6.25 -3.00 -13.92
N VAL A 147 -6.42 -3.94 -12.98
CA VAL A 147 -5.73 -5.23 -13.02
C VAL A 147 -6.56 -6.31 -13.71
N GLY A 148 -7.86 -6.38 -13.45
CA GLY A 148 -8.73 -7.46 -13.96
C GLY A 148 -9.76 -6.98 -14.98
N LEU A 149 -9.82 -5.70 -15.28
CA LEU A 149 -10.86 -5.07 -16.12
C LEU A 149 -12.28 -5.44 -15.66
N GLU A 150 -12.44 -5.74 -14.37
CA GLU A 150 -13.69 -6.12 -13.75
C GLU A 150 -14.24 -4.97 -12.90
N ASN A 151 -15.56 -4.86 -12.83
CA ASN A 151 -16.22 -3.95 -11.90
C ASN A 151 -16.17 -4.54 -10.48
N ARG A 152 -15.04 -4.41 -9.81
CA ARG A 152 -14.87 -4.88 -8.43
C ARG A 152 -15.25 -3.85 -7.36
N TYR A 153 -15.38 -2.57 -7.72
CA TYR A 153 -15.66 -1.49 -6.76
C TYR A 153 -17.15 -1.40 -6.43
N ARG A 154 -17.74 -2.51 -5.96
CA ARG A 154 -19.13 -2.67 -5.53
C ARG A 154 -19.25 -2.55 -4.02
N GLU A 155 -20.47 -2.58 -3.50
CA GLU A 155 -20.76 -2.48 -2.07
C GLU A 155 -20.01 -3.51 -1.23
N VAL A 156 -20.02 -4.77 -1.65
CA VAL A 156 -19.27 -5.86 -0.98
C VAL A 156 -17.77 -5.53 -0.84
N TYR A 157 -17.18 -4.88 -1.85
CA TYR A 157 -15.79 -4.44 -1.76
C TYR A 157 -15.61 -3.33 -0.72
N PHE A 158 -16.55 -2.38 -0.71
CA PHE A 158 -16.55 -1.26 0.25
C PHE A 158 -16.67 -1.79 1.68
N GLU A 159 -17.73 -2.55 1.97
CA GLU A 159 -17.99 -3.12 3.29
C GLU A 159 -16.79 -3.92 3.81
N ALA A 160 -16.28 -4.84 2.99
CA ALA A 160 -15.14 -5.65 3.37
C ALA A 160 -13.86 -4.81 3.58
N ALA A 161 -13.66 -3.69 2.89
CA ALA A 161 -12.51 -2.81 3.08
C ALA A 161 -12.70 -1.81 4.23
N ASN A 162 -13.97 -1.55 4.63
CA ASN A 162 -14.33 -0.62 5.69
C ASN A 162 -14.53 -1.29 7.06
N ALA A 163 -14.29 -2.60 7.15
CA ALA A 163 -14.50 -3.39 8.37
C ALA A 163 -13.48 -3.11 9.48
N GLY A 164 -12.56 -2.17 9.27
CA GLY A 164 -11.51 -1.83 10.23
C GLY A 164 -12.05 -1.15 11.49
N GLN A 165 -11.65 -1.67 12.65
CA GLN A 165 -12.05 -1.15 13.96
C GLN A 165 -10.87 -0.89 14.89
N GLU A 166 -9.65 -1.29 14.53
CA GLU A 166 -8.46 -1.05 15.31
C GLU A 166 -7.87 0.34 15.00
N VAL A 167 -7.64 1.14 16.02
CA VAL A 167 -6.97 2.43 15.85
C VAL A 167 -5.47 2.19 15.60
N ASP A 168 -4.97 2.69 14.49
CA ASP A 168 -3.55 2.65 14.15
C ASP A 168 -3.02 4.05 13.86
N THR A 169 -2.20 4.55 14.78
CA THR A 169 -1.52 5.84 14.68
C THR A 169 -0.02 5.71 14.43
N SER A 170 0.44 4.53 14.05
CA SER A 170 1.87 4.24 13.89
C SER A 170 2.60 5.20 12.94
N ALA A 171 1.89 5.74 11.95
CA ALA A 171 2.43 6.74 11.02
C ALA A 171 2.76 8.09 11.70
N PHE A 172 2.18 8.40 12.86
CA PHE A 172 2.40 9.69 13.55
C PHE A 172 3.84 9.87 14.05
N ARG A 173 4.58 8.77 14.21
CA ARG A 173 6.03 8.82 14.52
C ARG A 173 6.85 9.62 13.49
N TYR A 174 6.32 9.80 12.30
CA TYR A 174 6.97 10.53 11.21
C TYR A 174 6.41 11.94 11.00
N SER A 175 5.45 12.39 11.82
CA SER A 175 4.70 13.64 11.59
C SER A 175 5.60 14.86 11.44
N ALA A 176 6.56 15.08 12.34
CA ALA A 176 7.43 16.24 12.26
C ALA A 176 8.26 16.28 10.97
N ARG A 177 8.80 15.14 10.55
CA ARG A 177 9.55 15.03 9.28
C ARG A 177 8.63 15.21 8.09
N PHE A 178 7.44 14.62 8.14
CA PHE A 178 6.45 14.78 7.08
C PHE A 178 6.06 16.24 6.93
N ASP A 179 5.74 16.95 8.01
CA ASP A 179 5.33 18.36 7.97
C ASP A 179 6.43 19.26 7.40
N ALA A 180 7.67 19.04 7.78
CA ALA A 180 8.79 19.79 7.24
C ALA A 180 8.97 19.57 5.72
N LEU A 181 8.87 18.32 5.27
CA LEU A 181 8.99 17.99 3.85
C LEU A 181 7.77 18.47 3.05
N TYR A 182 6.58 18.36 3.61
CA TYR A 182 5.37 18.86 2.98
C TYR A 182 5.41 20.38 2.82
N ALA A 183 5.76 21.11 3.89
CA ALA A 183 5.92 22.56 3.82
C ALA A 183 6.96 22.96 2.78
N ALA A 184 8.12 22.30 2.75
CA ALA A 184 9.16 22.57 1.74
C ALA A 184 8.66 22.27 0.32
N ALA A 185 7.93 21.18 0.10
CA ALA A 185 7.36 20.86 -1.21
C ALA A 185 6.37 21.93 -1.68
N MET A 186 5.53 22.46 -0.78
CA MET A 186 4.52 23.47 -1.10
C MET A 186 5.15 24.84 -1.46
N THR A 187 6.43 25.07 -1.14
CA THR A 187 7.15 26.28 -1.56
C THR A 187 7.77 26.18 -2.97
N LEU A 188 7.80 24.99 -3.55
CA LEU A 188 8.29 24.82 -4.92
C LEU A 188 7.38 25.54 -5.93
N PRO A 189 7.94 26.09 -7.03
CA PRO A 189 7.16 26.79 -8.04
C PRO A 189 5.94 25.96 -8.49
N ASP A 190 4.78 26.59 -8.52
CA ASP A 190 3.48 26.03 -8.93
C ASP A 190 2.92 24.86 -8.10
N VAL A 191 3.66 24.26 -7.16
CA VAL A 191 3.18 23.07 -6.43
C VAL A 191 1.91 23.38 -5.64
N ALA A 192 1.87 24.47 -4.87
CA ALA A 192 0.69 24.85 -4.10
C ALA A 192 -0.52 25.13 -5.02
N ARG A 193 -0.31 25.83 -6.15
CA ARG A 193 -1.36 26.10 -7.13
C ARG A 193 -1.89 24.81 -7.76
N LEU A 194 -1.02 23.92 -8.20
CA LEU A 194 -1.42 22.64 -8.79
C LEU A 194 -2.14 21.75 -7.77
N HIS A 195 -1.70 21.75 -6.51
CA HIS A 195 -2.38 21.04 -5.44
C HIS A 195 -3.82 21.55 -5.26
N ALA A 196 -4.02 22.87 -5.18
CA ALA A 196 -5.35 23.46 -5.07
C ALA A 196 -6.25 23.09 -6.26
N LEU A 197 -5.71 23.16 -7.48
CA LEU A 197 -6.45 22.76 -8.69
C LEU A 197 -6.83 21.27 -8.66
N CYS A 198 -5.93 20.39 -8.23
CA CYS A 198 -6.25 18.96 -8.10
C CYS A 198 -7.34 18.70 -7.05
N CYS A 199 -7.36 19.45 -5.95
CA CYS A 199 -8.41 19.37 -4.95
C CYS A 199 -9.75 19.85 -5.51
N ALA A 200 -9.77 20.98 -6.22
CA ALA A 200 -10.97 21.50 -6.88
C ALA A 200 -11.52 20.51 -7.91
N ASP A 201 -10.67 19.96 -8.78
CA ASP A 201 -11.08 18.95 -9.77
C ASP A 201 -11.66 17.70 -9.08
N HIS A 202 -11.09 17.28 -7.95
CA HIS A 202 -11.60 16.15 -7.18
C HIS A 202 -12.97 16.43 -6.58
N VAL A 203 -13.17 17.62 -5.99
CA VAL A 203 -14.47 18.08 -5.47
C VAL A 203 -15.49 18.15 -6.60
N LYS A 204 -15.12 18.77 -7.73
CA LYS A 204 -15.98 18.83 -8.93
C LYS A 204 -16.46 17.46 -9.34
N ALA A 205 -15.55 16.49 -9.50
CA ALA A 205 -15.91 15.14 -9.89
C ALA A 205 -16.87 14.45 -8.89
N ILE A 206 -16.69 14.68 -7.59
CA ILE A 206 -17.59 14.17 -6.53
C ILE A 206 -18.98 14.75 -6.69
N VAL A 207 -19.09 16.08 -6.77
CA VAL A 207 -20.34 16.79 -6.81
C VAL A 207 -21.13 16.48 -8.08
N GLU A 208 -20.47 16.50 -9.24
CA GLU A 208 -21.10 16.17 -10.53
C GLU A 208 -21.60 14.71 -10.56
N LYS A 209 -20.82 13.77 -9.99
CA LYS A 209 -21.27 12.37 -9.88
C LYS A 209 -22.48 12.20 -8.96
N ALA A 210 -22.63 13.05 -7.96
CA ALA A 210 -23.81 13.11 -7.10
C ALA A 210 -25.00 13.87 -7.72
N GLY A 211 -24.86 14.42 -8.93
CA GLY A 211 -25.90 15.18 -9.63
C GLY A 211 -25.98 16.65 -9.23
N GLY A 212 -25.00 17.17 -8.50
CA GLY A 212 -24.90 18.59 -8.11
C GLY A 212 -24.09 19.42 -9.10
N ARG A 213 -23.94 20.70 -8.77
CA ARG A 213 -23.10 21.65 -9.49
C ARG A 213 -21.90 22.03 -8.64
N ALA A 214 -20.71 21.98 -9.22
CA ALA A 214 -19.46 22.23 -8.48
C ALA A 214 -19.43 23.63 -7.85
N GLU A 215 -19.96 24.61 -8.55
CA GLU A 215 -19.99 26.02 -8.13
C GLU A 215 -20.83 26.27 -6.85
N ASP A 216 -21.70 25.32 -6.50
CA ASP A 216 -22.50 25.36 -5.28
C ASP A 216 -21.82 24.73 -4.06
N ASP A 217 -20.68 24.08 -4.25
CA ASP A 217 -19.91 23.44 -3.15
C ASP A 217 -18.81 24.38 -2.64
N PRO A 218 -18.80 24.70 -1.33
CA PRO A 218 -17.83 25.65 -0.77
C PRO A 218 -16.37 25.15 -0.79
N ARG A 219 -16.13 23.90 -1.16
CA ARG A 219 -14.78 23.32 -1.29
C ARG A 219 -14.20 23.50 -2.70
N TYR A 220 -15.05 23.85 -3.69
CA TYR A 220 -14.66 24.12 -5.08
C TYR A 220 -14.26 25.60 -5.26
#